data_03f8d4898d6071fcb74e6e7a465c5b51
#
_entry.id   03f8d4898d6071fcb74e6e7a465c5b51
#
_cell.length_a   1.000
_cell.length_b   1.000
_cell.length_c   1.000
_cell.angle_alpha   90.00
_cell.angle_beta   90.00
_cell.angle_gamma   90.00
#
_symmetry.space_group_name_H-M   'P 1'
#
loop_
_entity.id
_entity.type
_entity.pdbx_description
1 polymer ?
#
loop_
_entity_poly.entity_id
_entity_poly.type
_entity_poly.pdbx_seq_one_letter_code
_entity_poly.pdbx_strand_id
1 'polypeptide(L)'
;NFDYVVGLALHEGSHIAYSDFNAFAEVRNLSKVREFDLDHQKMEFFRGVINYIEDRRVDGIVFRGSPGYKGYYHSLYNKYFNSKKVANGLSSEMYREIDLESYMFRIINFTNEATDFGALPRLLDIYKLINMKNIKRLKSTDDAIELSKSVCEIVWSMVDSVKGNGEGDNENSENGENKESEGSSDGGGNGTEVD
;
A
#
# COMPACT_ATOMS: atom_id res chain seq x y z
N ASN A 1 -16.16 -3.81 -26.57
CA ASN A 1 -16.63 -4.82 -25.60
C ASN A 1 -17.02 -4.09 -24.31
N PHE A 2 -18.29 -4.23 -23.88
CA PHE A 2 -18.82 -3.60 -22.66
C PHE A 2 -18.80 -4.55 -21.45
N ASP A 3 -18.30 -5.76 -21.60
CA ASP A 3 -18.37 -6.80 -20.54
C ASP A 3 -17.68 -6.35 -19.24
N TYR A 4 -16.56 -5.61 -19.33
CA TYR A 4 -15.88 -5.10 -18.14
C TYR A 4 -16.71 -4.01 -17.42
N VAL A 5 -17.55 -3.24 -18.15
CA VAL A 5 -18.45 -2.24 -17.55
C VAL A 5 -19.57 -2.96 -16.80
N VAL A 6 -20.13 -4.03 -17.39
CA VAL A 6 -21.10 -4.88 -16.73
C VAL A 6 -20.47 -5.54 -15.50
N GLY A 7 -19.23 -6.04 -15.63
CA GLY A 7 -18.46 -6.59 -14.50
C GLY A 7 -18.30 -5.59 -13.36
N LEU A 8 -17.96 -4.33 -13.66
CA LEU A 8 -17.84 -3.27 -12.66
C LEU A 8 -19.20 -2.99 -11.99
N ALA A 9 -20.28 -2.86 -12.76
CA ALA A 9 -21.61 -2.60 -12.21
C ALA A 9 -22.09 -3.74 -11.29
N LEU A 10 -21.79 -5.00 -11.66
CA LEU A 10 -22.09 -6.18 -10.84
C LEU A 10 -21.26 -6.17 -9.55
N HIS A 11 -19.99 -5.81 -9.63
CA HIS A 11 -19.07 -5.70 -8.49
C HIS A 11 -19.59 -4.67 -7.49
N GLU A 12 -19.82 -3.42 -7.93
CA GLU A 12 -20.34 -2.35 -7.07
C GLU A 12 -21.71 -2.68 -6.49
N GLY A 13 -22.62 -3.24 -7.31
CA GLY A 13 -23.93 -3.70 -6.83
C GLY A 13 -23.83 -4.81 -5.78
N SER A 14 -22.81 -5.62 -5.84
CA SER A 14 -22.59 -6.71 -4.87
C SER A 14 -22.15 -6.19 -3.49
N HIS A 15 -21.44 -5.07 -3.42
CA HIS A 15 -21.12 -4.42 -2.15
C HIS A 15 -22.38 -3.94 -1.42
N ILE A 16 -23.41 -3.45 -2.15
CA ILE A 16 -24.69 -3.06 -1.55
C ILE A 16 -25.36 -4.24 -0.84
N ALA A 17 -25.18 -5.45 -1.38
CA ALA A 17 -25.83 -6.65 -0.86
C ALA A 17 -25.02 -7.38 0.23
N TYR A 18 -23.69 -7.27 0.22
CA TYR A 18 -22.83 -8.17 0.99
C TYR A 18 -21.80 -7.47 1.87
N SER A 19 -21.61 -6.14 1.78
CA SER A 19 -20.71 -5.38 2.64
C SER A 19 -21.47 -4.65 3.74
N ASP A 20 -20.83 -4.55 4.92
CA ASP A 20 -21.32 -3.73 6.02
C ASP A 20 -20.64 -2.34 5.97
N PHE A 21 -21.36 -1.35 5.50
CA PHE A 21 -20.86 0.02 5.43
C PHE A 21 -20.69 0.69 6.80
N ASN A 22 -21.35 0.20 7.86
CA ASN A 22 -21.13 0.69 9.22
C ASN A 22 -19.76 0.27 9.73
N ALA A 23 -19.34 -0.96 9.46
CA ALA A 23 -17.99 -1.42 9.79
C ALA A 23 -16.90 -0.55 9.12
N PHE A 24 -17.10 -0.16 7.86
CA PHE A 24 -16.19 0.79 7.19
C PHE A 24 -16.22 2.19 7.82
N ALA A 25 -17.39 2.65 8.30
CA ALA A 25 -17.49 3.93 8.98
C ALA A 25 -16.75 3.92 10.32
N GLU A 26 -16.76 2.80 11.03
CA GLU A 26 -15.99 2.61 12.27
C GLU A 26 -14.48 2.67 12.01
N VAL A 27 -13.96 2.03 10.96
CA VAL A 27 -12.55 2.17 10.55
C VAL A 27 -12.17 3.63 10.29
N ARG A 28 -13.08 4.42 9.71
CA ARG A 28 -12.90 5.86 9.50
C ARG A 28 -12.79 6.62 10.81
N ASN A 29 -13.48 6.15 11.84
CA ASN A 29 -13.45 6.74 13.18
C ASN A 29 -12.24 6.26 14.01
N LEU A 30 -11.68 5.10 13.75
CA LEU A 30 -10.44 4.61 14.37
C LEU A 30 -9.25 5.56 14.13
N SER A 31 -9.25 6.28 13.01
CA SER A 31 -8.25 7.34 12.76
C SER A 31 -8.39 8.53 13.73
N LYS A 32 -9.50 8.65 14.45
CA LYS A 32 -9.76 9.68 15.47
C LYS A 32 -9.56 9.16 16.89
N VAL A 33 -9.51 7.84 17.07
CA VAL A 33 -9.24 7.19 18.35
C VAL A 33 -7.73 6.96 18.45
N ARG A 34 -7.10 7.57 19.47
CA ARG A 34 -5.65 7.56 19.73
C ARG A 34 -5.01 6.15 19.91
N GLU A 35 -5.76 5.08 19.72
CA GLU A 35 -5.26 3.70 19.85
C GLU A 35 -4.36 3.27 18.71
N PHE A 36 -4.50 3.90 17.53
CA PHE A 36 -3.60 3.72 16.41
C PHE A 36 -3.00 5.09 16.09
N ASP A 37 -1.79 5.35 16.56
CA ASP A 37 -0.97 6.49 16.15
C ASP A 37 -0.49 6.27 14.70
N LEU A 38 -1.48 6.10 13.81
CA LEU A 38 -1.23 5.89 12.40
C LEU A 38 -1.17 7.24 11.71
N ASP A 39 -0.04 7.49 11.07
CA ASP A 39 0.05 8.59 10.12
C ASP A 39 -0.95 8.41 8.96
N HIS A 40 -1.16 9.48 8.20
CA HIS A 40 -2.10 9.48 7.08
C HIS A 40 -1.78 8.39 6.05
N GLN A 41 -0.50 8.12 5.76
CA GLN A 41 -0.07 7.16 4.76
C GLN A 41 -0.39 5.73 5.19
N LYS A 42 -0.12 5.38 6.46
CA LYS A 42 -0.48 4.08 7.02
C LYS A 42 -1.99 3.86 7.04
N MET A 43 -2.77 4.90 7.32
CA MET A 43 -4.22 4.81 7.29
C MET A 43 -4.75 4.60 5.87
N GLU A 44 -4.22 5.30 4.86
CA GLU A 44 -4.61 5.09 3.47
C GLU A 44 -4.21 3.68 2.97
N PHE A 45 -3.03 3.21 3.38
CA PHE A 45 -2.61 1.83 3.11
C PHE A 45 -3.59 0.82 3.72
N PHE A 46 -3.96 1.00 5.00
CA PHE A 46 -4.92 0.12 5.68
C PHE A 46 -6.27 0.08 4.95
N ARG A 47 -6.81 1.23 4.55
CA ARG A 47 -8.05 1.31 3.78
C ARG A 47 -7.93 0.56 2.44
N GLY A 48 -6.80 0.72 1.75
CA GLY A 48 -6.55 0.02 0.49
C GLY A 48 -6.52 -1.50 0.66
N VAL A 49 -5.90 -2.00 1.74
CA VAL A 49 -5.86 -3.44 2.06
C VAL A 49 -7.26 -3.97 2.39
N ILE A 50 -8.04 -3.24 3.21
CA ILE A 50 -9.43 -3.61 3.51
C ILE A 50 -10.24 -3.70 2.22
N ASN A 51 -10.14 -2.70 1.36
CA ASN A 51 -10.85 -2.66 0.08
C ASN A 51 -10.51 -3.89 -0.76
N TYR A 52 -9.23 -4.19 -0.93
CA TYR A 52 -8.79 -5.36 -1.70
C TYR A 52 -9.35 -6.68 -1.13
N ILE A 53 -9.28 -6.88 0.18
CA ILE A 53 -9.75 -8.13 0.82
C ILE A 53 -11.27 -8.25 0.73
N GLU A 54 -11.99 -7.17 0.98
CA GLU A 54 -13.44 -7.13 0.91
C GLU A 54 -13.95 -7.36 -0.52
N ASP A 55 -13.33 -6.73 -1.53
CA ASP A 55 -13.62 -6.96 -2.95
C ASP A 55 -13.55 -8.46 -3.28
N ARG A 56 -12.45 -9.10 -2.89
CA ARG A 56 -12.25 -10.54 -3.16
C ARG A 56 -13.23 -11.42 -2.39
N ARG A 57 -13.62 -11.02 -1.18
CA ARG A 57 -14.64 -11.72 -0.38
C ARG A 57 -16.00 -11.65 -1.08
N VAL A 58 -16.42 -10.46 -1.45
CA VAL A 58 -17.71 -10.21 -2.11
C VAL A 58 -17.78 -10.90 -3.47
N ASP A 59 -16.74 -10.77 -4.30
CA ASP A 59 -16.62 -11.48 -5.58
C ASP A 59 -16.73 -13.00 -5.40
N GLY A 60 -16.11 -13.52 -4.36
CA GLY A 60 -16.20 -14.95 -4.02
C GLY A 60 -17.61 -15.39 -3.67
N ILE A 61 -18.44 -14.54 -3.05
CA ILE A 61 -19.86 -14.82 -2.79
C ILE A 61 -20.64 -14.87 -4.09
N VAL A 62 -20.47 -13.87 -4.97
CA VAL A 62 -21.13 -13.81 -6.27
C VAL A 62 -20.74 -15.01 -7.15
N PHE A 63 -19.48 -15.40 -7.16
CA PHE A 63 -19.02 -16.54 -7.96
C PHE A 63 -19.62 -17.87 -7.52
N ARG A 64 -19.99 -18.03 -6.26
CA ARG A 64 -20.69 -19.21 -5.76
C ARG A 64 -22.18 -19.15 -6.03
N GLY A 65 -22.80 -17.99 -5.79
CA GLY A 65 -24.25 -17.83 -5.91
C GLY A 65 -24.73 -17.64 -7.34
N SER A 66 -23.92 -17.02 -8.19
CA SER A 66 -24.30 -16.62 -9.55
C SER A 66 -23.15 -16.84 -10.53
N PRO A 67 -22.77 -18.11 -10.81
CA PRO A 67 -21.58 -18.43 -11.61
C PRO A 67 -21.66 -17.92 -13.06
N GLY A 68 -22.86 -17.65 -13.58
CA GLY A 68 -23.03 -17.06 -14.91
C GLY A 68 -22.41 -15.67 -15.09
N TYR A 69 -22.18 -14.94 -14.01
CA TYR A 69 -21.57 -13.60 -14.07
C TYR A 69 -20.03 -13.62 -14.14
N LYS A 70 -19.38 -14.75 -13.90
CA LYS A 70 -17.90 -14.85 -13.87
C LYS A 70 -17.22 -14.28 -15.10
N GLY A 71 -17.80 -14.42 -16.29
CA GLY A 71 -17.23 -13.90 -17.53
C GLY A 71 -17.07 -12.39 -17.53
N TYR A 72 -18.02 -11.66 -16.96
CA TYR A 72 -17.95 -10.20 -16.80
C TYR A 72 -16.86 -9.77 -15.81
N TYR A 73 -16.75 -10.47 -14.69
CA TYR A 73 -15.68 -10.23 -13.71
C TYR A 73 -14.28 -10.53 -14.28
N HIS A 74 -14.15 -11.62 -15.05
CA HIS A 74 -12.90 -11.92 -15.74
C HIS A 74 -12.50 -10.81 -16.72
N SER A 75 -13.48 -10.26 -17.46
CA SER A 75 -13.25 -9.12 -18.35
C SER A 75 -12.80 -7.88 -17.59
N LEU A 76 -13.38 -7.62 -16.41
CA LEU A 76 -12.98 -6.55 -15.49
C LEU A 76 -11.53 -6.75 -15.01
N TYR A 77 -11.22 -7.95 -14.50
CA TYR A 77 -9.87 -8.26 -13.98
C TYR A 77 -8.80 -8.21 -15.06
N ASN A 78 -9.08 -8.72 -16.25
CA ASN A 78 -8.14 -8.68 -17.37
C ASN A 78 -7.81 -7.25 -17.78
N LYS A 79 -8.79 -6.35 -17.68
CA LYS A 79 -8.57 -4.95 -18.01
C LYS A 79 -7.71 -4.22 -16.96
N TYR A 80 -7.95 -4.43 -15.68
CA TYR A 80 -7.35 -3.62 -14.62
C TYR A 80 -6.15 -4.29 -13.94
N PHE A 81 -6.21 -5.59 -13.66
CA PHE A 81 -5.19 -6.31 -12.89
C PHE A 81 -4.27 -7.19 -13.75
N ASN A 82 -4.76 -7.72 -14.87
CA ASN A 82 -4.00 -8.60 -15.76
C ASN A 82 -3.56 -7.91 -17.06
N SER A 83 -3.53 -6.58 -17.08
CA SER A 83 -3.08 -5.83 -18.25
C SER A 83 -1.55 -5.96 -18.42
N LYS A 84 -1.06 -5.81 -19.66
CA LYS A 84 0.39 -5.76 -19.96
C LYS A 84 1.12 -4.66 -19.16
N LYS A 85 0.45 -3.54 -18.89
CA LYS A 85 1.02 -2.44 -18.11
C LYS A 85 1.31 -2.90 -16.67
N VAL A 86 0.37 -3.61 -16.04
CA VAL A 86 0.54 -4.17 -14.70
C VAL A 86 1.64 -5.23 -14.69
N ALA A 87 1.63 -6.17 -15.65
CA ALA A 87 2.65 -7.20 -15.75
C ALA A 87 4.06 -6.60 -15.92
N ASN A 88 4.22 -5.57 -16.75
CA ASN A 88 5.48 -4.86 -16.91
C ASN A 88 5.92 -4.17 -15.61
N GLY A 89 4.99 -3.54 -14.87
CA GLY A 89 5.29 -2.95 -13.56
C GLY A 89 5.77 -3.98 -12.54
N LEU A 90 5.10 -5.14 -12.47
CA LEU A 90 5.47 -6.23 -11.58
C LEU A 90 6.85 -6.84 -11.89
N SER A 91 7.24 -6.88 -13.17
CA SER A 91 8.51 -7.43 -13.65
C SER A 91 9.66 -6.42 -13.64
N SER A 92 9.38 -5.14 -13.45
CA SER A 92 10.39 -4.07 -13.45
C SER A 92 11.04 -3.89 -12.07
N GLU A 93 12.10 -3.09 -12.01
CA GLU A 93 12.71 -2.65 -10.73
C GLU A 93 11.83 -1.61 -9.99
N MET A 94 10.82 -1.07 -10.67
CA MET A 94 9.81 -0.23 -10.02
C MET A 94 9.04 -1.06 -8.98
N TYR A 95 8.62 -0.46 -7.90
CA TYR A 95 7.91 -1.15 -6.82
C TYR A 95 8.71 -2.29 -6.14
N ARG A 96 10.05 -2.12 -5.99
CA ARG A 96 10.93 -2.99 -5.20
C ARG A 96 11.49 -2.32 -3.96
N GLU A 97 11.19 -1.05 -3.74
CA GLU A 97 11.54 -0.34 -2.52
C GLU A 97 10.64 -0.79 -1.36
N ILE A 98 11.20 -0.76 -0.13
CA ILE A 98 10.43 -1.15 1.06
C ILE A 98 9.61 0.05 1.52
N ASP A 99 8.52 0.32 0.82
CA ASP A 99 7.57 1.40 1.10
C ASP A 99 6.12 0.94 0.92
N LEU A 100 5.18 1.76 1.39
CA LEU A 100 3.75 1.43 1.37
C LEU A 100 3.19 1.34 -0.05
N GLU A 101 3.68 2.14 -0.99
CA GLU A 101 3.22 2.14 -2.38
C GLU A 101 3.59 0.84 -3.08
N SER A 102 4.84 0.40 -2.92
CA SER A 102 5.36 -0.85 -3.49
C SER A 102 4.62 -2.07 -2.96
N TYR A 103 4.40 -2.14 -1.63
CA TYR A 103 3.59 -3.20 -1.05
C TYR A 103 2.16 -3.18 -1.57
N MET A 104 1.51 -2.01 -1.61
CA MET A 104 0.13 -1.90 -2.09
C MET A 104 0.02 -2.37 -3.54
N PHE A 105 0.90 -1.87 -4.44
CA PHE A 105 0.90 -2.26 -5.83
C PHE A 105 1.02 -3.77 -6.01
N ARG A 106 1.90 -4.43 -5.25
CA ARG A 106 2.08 -5.88 -5.35
C ARG A 106 0.94 -6.67 -4.74
N ILE A 107 0.38 -6.23 -3.61
CA ILE A 107 -0.75 -6.89 -2.93
C ILE A 107 -1.99 -6.92 -3.82
N ILE A 108 -2.39 -5.79 -4.39
CA ILE A 108 -3.59 -5.73 -5.22
C ILE A 108 -3.48 -6.53 -6.52
N ASN A 109 -2.25 -6.84 -6.94
CA ASN A 109 -1.96 -7.57 -8.17
C ASN A 109 -1.53 -9.03 -7.93
N PHE A 110 -1.75 -9.63 -6.76
CA PHE A 110 -1.36 -11.01 -6.44
C PHE A 110 -1.93 -12.08 -7.38
N THR A 111 -2.99 -11.77 -8.11
CA THR A 111 -3.58 -12.68 -9.10
C THR A 111 -2.93 -12.59 -10.48
N ASN A 112 -2.01 -11.67 -10.70
CA ASN A 112 -1.29 -11.53 -11.96
C ASN A 112 -0.19 -12.59 -12.07
N GLU A 113 -0.04 -13.20 -13.24
CA GLU A 113 0.96 -14.24 -13.50
C GLU A 113 2.42 -13.74 -13.38
N ALA A 114 2.64 -12.42 -13.55
CA ALA A 114 3.95 -11.78 -13.39
C ALA A 114 4.32 -11.48 -11.92
N THR A 115 3.52 -11.94 -10.95
CA THR A 115 3.79 -11.71 -9.52
C THR A 115 5.08 -12.38 -9.08
N ASP A 116 6.03 -11.59 -8.55
CA ASP A 116 7.27 -12.04 -7.93
C ASP A 116 7.16 -11.89 -6.40
N PHE A 117 7.03 -13.00 -5.70
CA PHE A 117 6.92 -13.02 -4.24
C PHE A 117 8.25 -12.73 -3.53
N GLY A 118 9.37 -12.76 -4.25
CA GLY A 118 10.68 -12.37 -3.75
C GLY A 118 10.99 -10.87 -3.89
N ALA A 119 10.10 -10.12 -4.53
CA ALA A 119 10.33 -8.70 -4.83
C ALA A 119 10.39 -7.79 -3.60
N LEU A 120 9.69 -8.16 -2.52
CA LEU A 120 9.69 -7.43 -1.25
C LEU A 120 9.78 -8.42 -0.08
N PRO A 121 10.40 -8.02 1.05
CA PRO A 121 10.45 -8.83 2.26
C PRO A 121 9.05 -9.24 2.72
N ARG A 122 8.88 -10.50 3.11
CA ARG A 122 7.65 -11.08 3.65
C ARG A 122 6.41 -11.02 2.73
N LEU A 123 6.56 -10.67 1.45
CA LEU A 123 5.45 -10.62 0.50
C LEU A 123 4.77 -11.99 0.33
N LEU A 124 5.54 -13.07 0.36
CA LEU A 124 5.01 -14.43 0.35
C LEU A 124 4.18 -14.76 1.61
N ASP A 125 4.56 -14.23 2.78
CA ASP A 125 3.79 -14.43 4.01
C ASP A 125 2.45 -13.72 3.94
N ILE A 126 2.44 -12.48 3.42
CA ILE A 126 1.21 -11.73 3.14
C ILE A 126 0.31 -12.53 2.18
N TYR A 127 0.87 -13.04 1.08
CA TYR A 127 0.10 -13.86 0.14
C TYR A 127 -0.51 -15.10 0.81
N LYS A 128 0.22 -15.78 1.69
CA LYS A 128 -0.32 -16.93 2.43
C LYS A 128 -1.51 -16.56 3.30
N LEU A 129 -1.53 -15.36 3.89
CA LEU A 129 -2.66 -14.86 4.68
C LEU A 129 -3.88 -14.57 3.81
N ILE A 130 -3.70 -13.84 2.70
CA ILE A 130 -4.79 -13.30 1.89
C ILE A 130 -4.96 -13.98 0.53
N ASN A 131 -4.48 -15.22 0.37
CA ASN A 131 -4.80 -15.98 -0.83
C ASN A 131 -6.32 -16.25 -0.94
N MET A 132 -6.79 -16.49 -2.16
CA MET A 132 -8.22 -16.67 -2.44
C MET A 132 -8.89 -17.79 -1.63
N LYS A 133 -8.13 -18.79 -1.16
CA LYS A 133 -8.65 -19.87 -0.32
C LYS A 133 -9.02 -19.37 1.08
N ASN A 134 -8.20 -18.49 1.63
CA ASN A 134 -8.42 -17.90 2.96
C ASN A 134 -9.53 -16.83 2.88
N ILE A 135 -9.47 -15.94 1.90
CA ILE A 135 -10.50 -14.90 1.72
C ILE A 135 -11.90 -15.50 1.56
N LYS A 136 -12.04 -16.61 0.83
CA LYS A 136 -13.34 -17.31 0.67
C LYS A 136 -13.95 -17.84 1.97
N ARG A 137 -13.20 -17.89 3.08
CA ARG A 137 -13.67 -18.32 4.39
C ARG A 137 -14.23 -17.18 5.23
N LEU A 138 -13.93 -15.93 4.86
CA LEU A 138 -14.41 -14.75 5.55
C LEU A 138 -15.93 -14.66 5.43
N LYS A 139 -16.63 -14.41 6.53
CA LYS A 139 -18.07 -14.40 6.63
C LYS A 139 -18.65 -13.00 6.61
N SER A 140 -17.90 -12.02 7.10
CA SER A 140 -18.33 -10.64 7.29
C SER A 140 -17.29 -9.64 6.81
N THR A 141 -17.67 -8.37 6.73
CA THR A 141 -16.77 -7.25 6.53
C THR A 141 -15.80 -7.09 7.71
N ASP A 142 -16.24 -7.39 8.93
CA ASP A 142 -15.37 -7.38 10.11
C ASP A 142 -14.22 -8.39 10.00
N ASP A 143 -14.50 -9.60 9.50
CA ASP A 143 -13.45 -10.59 9.25
C ASP A 143 -12.41 -10.06 8.24
N ALA A 144 -12.86 -9.30 7.23
CA ALA A 144 -11.97 -8.68 6.24
C ALA A 144 -11.11 -7.57 6.88
N ILE A 145 -11.69 -6.77 7.77
CA ILE A 145 -10.99 -5.72 8.52
C ILE A 145 -9.92 -6.34 9.44
N GLU A 146 -10.26 -7.39 10.20
CA GLU A 146 -9.30 -8.07 11.08
C GLU A 146 -8.15 -8.71 10.29
N LEU A 147 -8.45 -9.35 9.17
CA LEU A 147 -7.40 -9.89 8.29
C LEU A 147 -6.50 -8.79 7.73
N SER A 148 -7.08 -7.64 7.41
CA SER A 148 -6.33 -6.47 6.92
C SER A 148 -5.37 -5.91 7.97
N LYS A 149 -5.75 -5.89 9.25
CA LYS A 149 -4.85 -5.50 10.35
C LYS A 149 -3.61 -6.38 10.38
N SER A 150 -3.77 -7.70 10.29
CA SER A 150 -2.66 -8.66 10.27
C SER A 150 -1.71 -8.43 9.08
N VAL A 151 -2.23 -8.06 7.91
CA VAL A 151 -1.42 -7.69 6.74
C VAL A 151 -0.65 -6.41 7.00
N CYS A 152 -1.33 -5.38 7.54
CA CYS A 152 -0.73 -4.09 7.82
C CYS A 152 0.38 -4.17 8.86
N GLU A 153 0.22 -4.96 9.92
CA GLU A 153 1.26 -5.19 10.93
C GLU A 153 2.56 -5.72 10.31
N ILE A 154 2.45 -6.65 9.34
CA ILE A 154 3.62 -7.17 8.63
C ILE A 154 4.28 -6.05 7.81
N VAL A 155 3.51 -5.30 7.03
CA VAL A 155 4.05 -4.27 6.14
C VAL A 155 4.65 -3.11 6.94
N TRP A 156 3.94 -2.62 7.96
CA TRP A 156 4.43 -1.52 8.80
C TRP A 156 5.72 -1.88 9.50
N SER A 157 5.85 -3.12 10.02
CA SER A 157 7.09 -3.57 10.64
C SER A 157 8.28 -3.55 9.67
N MET A 158 8.06 -3.82 8.38
CA MET A 158 9.11 -3.76 7.36
C MET A 158 9.47 -2.32 7.00
N VAL A 159 8.46 -1.47 6.77
CA VAL A 159 8.66 -0.06 6.38
C VAL A 159 9.32 0.73 7.52
N ASP A 160 8.88 0.53 8.76
CA ASP A 160 9.44 1.23 9.92
C ASP A 160 10.89 0.79 10.20
N SER A 161 11.24 -0.47 9.94
CA SER A 161 12.62 -0.96 10.11
C SER A 161 13.62 -0.26 9.19
N VAL A 162 13.21 0.14 8.00
CA VAL A 162 14.08 0.88 7.06
C VAL A 162 14.21 2.34 7.49
N LYS A 163 13.13 2.97 7.95
CA LYS A 163 13.16 4.34 8.45
C LYS A 163 14.07 4.49 9.68
N GLY A 164 14.00 3.55 10.64
CA GLY A 164 14.83 3.56 11.85
C GLY A 164 16.33 3.36 11.59
N ASN A 165 16.71 2.63 10.53
CA ASN A 165 18.11 2.44 10.15
C ASN A 165 18.71 3.66 9.40
N GLY A 166 17.89 4.54 8.85
CA GLY A 166 18.33 5.75 8.14
C GLY A 166 18.64 6.94 9.06
N GLU A 167 18.15 6.95 10.30
CA GLU A 167 18.39 8.04 11.28
C GLU A 167 19.65 7.85 12.12
N GLY A 168 20.34 6.69 12.03
CA GLY A 168 21.52 6.35 12.85
C GLY A 168 22.86 6.83 12.31
N ASP A 169 22.99 7.32 11.09
CA ASP A 169 24.28 7.63 10.47
C ASP A 169 24.65 9.13 10.45
N ASN A 170 23.91 10.00 11.14
CA ASN A 170 24.17 11.45 11.09
C ASN A 170 24.59 12.08 12.44
N GLU A 171 24.94 11.30 13.46
CA GLU A 171 25.44 11.84 14.75
C GLU A 171 26.90 11.47 15.05
N ASN A 172 27.81 11.57 14.09
CA ASN A 172 29.23 11.50 14.47
C ASN A 172 30.15 12.24 13.48
N SER A 173 30.08 13.58 13.44
CA SER A 173 31.13 14.42 12.85
C SER A 173 31.03 15.86 13.37
N GLU A 174 31.16 16.06 14.69
CA GLU A 174 31.58 17.33 15.25
C GLU A 174 32.36 17.06 16.54
N ASN A 175 33.68 16.84 16.39
CA ASN A 175 34.67 17.16 17.42
C ASN A 175 36.05 17.19 16.76
N GLY A 176 36.59 18.41 16.60
CA GLY A 176 37.91 18.58 16.02
C GLY A 176 38.35 20.03 16.04
N GLU A 177 38.71 20.53 17.26
CA GLU A 177 39.78 21.46 17.56
C GLU A 177 39.75 22.92 17.05
N ASN A 178 39.46 23.79 18.00
CA ASN A 178 39.97 25.17 18.12
C ASN A 178 41.48 25.20 17.94
N LYS A 179 41.99 26.05 17.03
CA LYS A 179 43.28 26.71 17.14
C LYS A 179 43.12 28.16 16.76
N GLU A 180 43.28 29.01 17.79
CA GLU A 180 43.56 30.44 17.70
C GLU A 180 44.82 30.67 16.89
N SER A 181 44.82 31.68 16.02
CA SER A 181 45.98 32.48 15.73
C SER A 181 45.54 33.90 15.31
N GLU A 182 45.97 34.84 16.13
CA GLU A 182 45.92 36.28 15.92
C GLU A 182 46.72 36.71 14.69
N GLY A 183 46.33 37.84 14.10
CA GLY A 183 47.20 38.53 13.15
C GLY A 183 46.49 39.57 12.29
N SER A 184 46.36 40.77 12.85
CA SER A 184 46.60 42.15 12.35
C SER A 184 46.34 42.52 10.88
N SER A 185 45.59 43.62 10.80
CA SER A 185 45.83 44.90 10.03
C SER A 185 45.55 44.89 8.52
N ASP A 186 44.64 45.75 8.16
CA ASP A 186 44.76 47.11 7.62
C ASP A 186 44.44 47.27 6.12
N GLY A 187 43.68 48.34 5.82
CA GLY A 187 43.76 49.07 4.55
C GLY A 187 42.62 48.87 3.56
N GLY A 188 41.58 49.65 3.59
CA GLY A 188 41.47 50.87 2.82
C GLY A 188 40.89 50.72 1.41
N GLY A 189 39.79 51.45 1.17
CA GLY A 189 39.65 52.15 -0.13
C GLY A 189 38.49 51.73 -1.03
N ASN A 190 37.36 52.37 -0.86
CA ASN A 190 36.73 53.30 -1.82
C ASN A 190 36.39 52.86 -3.25
N GLY A 191 35.13 52.99 -3.60
CA GLY A 191 34.82 53.80 -4.77
C GLY A 191 33.88 53.20 -5.82
N THR A 192 32.66 53.76 -5.86
CA THR A 192 31.86 54.19 -7.06
C THR A 192 31.39 53.14 -8.04
N GLU A 193 30.08 52.96 -8.10
CA GLU A 193 29.02 53.60 -8.96
C GLU A 193 29.08 53.31 -10.46
N VAL A 194 27.87 53.06 -11.00
CA VAL A 194 27.28 53.33 -12.34
C VAL A 194 27.49 52.23 -13.39
N ASP A 195 26.55 51.57 -13.92
CA ASP A 195 25.31 51.75 -14.67
C ASP A 195 24.48 50.51 -14.67
#